data_6ce14dae400709be95dcac568b8ee627
#
_entry.id   6ce14dae400709be95dcac568b8ee627
#
_cell.length_a   1.000
_cell.length_b   1.000
_cell.length_c   1.000
_cell.angle_alpha   90.00
_cell.angle_beta   90.00
_cell.angle_gamma   90.00
#
_symmetry.space_group_name_H-M   'P 1'
#
loop_
_entity.id
_entity.type
_entity.pdbx_description
1 polymer ?
#
loop_
_entity_poly.entity_id
_entity_poly.type
_entity_poly.pdbx_seq_one_letter_code
_entity_poly.pdbx_strand_id
1 'polypeptide(L)'
;PKNYDSLPEILKKEAENQYARLKDKLSYEEFYLFESRADFKFVLALSDFIANTIFSYPKECATLVASGALDSAHFAESHKSAIEEYITDKLSEFDLKKRLRVIRRTRAMVIAWRDLTGVASIDEVFSSLSILAEEIVLRTLKVTRLQLNNAYGDALGVDGKPMPLLTLGMGKLGGGELNFSSDLDLIFAYPYDGETKGKTRSLSHKEFFTRIVQRAANMLSDKTVDTFCFRIDLRLRP
;
A
#
# COMPACT_ATOMS: atom_id res chain seq x y z
N PRO A 1 -27.29 -2.91 13.91
CA PRO A 1 -26.14 -2.01 13.82
C PRO A 1 -25.05 -2.47 14.79
N LYS A 2 -23.82 -2.59 14.30
CA LYS A 2 -22.66 -2.86 15.14
C LYS A 2 -22.50 -1.65 16.07
N ASN A 3 -22.76 -1.83 17.36
CA ASN A 3 -22.84 -0.72 18.32
C ASN A 3 -21.80 -0.89 19.44
N TYR A 4 -21.11 0.19 19.78
CA TYR A 4 -20.13 0.25 20.87
C TYR A 4 -20.75 -0.22 22.20
N ASP A 5 -21.98 0.19 22.51
CA ASP A 5 -22.65 -0.15 23.77
C ASP A 5 -22.89 -1.66 23.97
N SER A 6 -22.96 -2.42 22.87
CA SER A 6 -23.15 -3.88 22.92
C SER A 6 -21.86 -4.67 23.11
N LEU A 7 -20.68 -4.00 23.13
CA LEU A 7 -19.41 -4.67 23.30
C LEU A 7 -19.17 -5.11 24.76
N PRO A 8 -18.40 -6.19 24.97
CA PRO A 8 -17.91 -6.57 26.30
C PRO A 8 -17.12 -5.43 26.99
N GLU A 9 -17.22 -5.34 28.30
CA GLU A 9 -16.54 -4.28 29.08
C GLU A 9 -15.03 -4.24 28.89
N ILE A 10 -14.40 -5.39 28.67
CA ILE A 10 -12.96 -5.46 28.39
C ILE A 10 -12.58 -4.71 27.10
N LEU A 11 -13.40 -4.82 26.04
CA LEU A 11 -13.19 -4.11 24.78
C LEU A 11 -13.51 -2.62 24.89
N LYS A 12 -14.52 -2.27 25.68
CA LYS A 12 -14.83 -0.85 25.97
C LYS A 12 -13.68 -0.19 26.71
N LYS A 13 -13.11 -0.87 27.70
CA LYS A 13 -11.94 -0.37 28.45
C LYS A 13 -10.74 -0.14 27.51
N GLU A 14 -10.48 -1.06 26.59
CA GLU A 14 -9.41 -0.90 25.61
C GLU A 14 -9.68 0.29 24.67
N ALA A 15 -10.91 0.46 24.20
CA ALA A 15 -11.29 1.62 23.40
C ALA A 15 -11.07 2.95 24.13
N GLU A 16 -11.40 3.04 25.43
CA GLU A 16 -11.15 4.25 26.22
C GLU A 16 -9.64 4.52 26.38
N ASN A 17 -8.83 3.49 26.57
CA ASN A 17 -7.37 3.63 26.61
C ASN A 17 -6.81 4.18 25.28
N GLN A 18 -7.22 3.60 24.16
CA GLN A 18 -6.80 4.05 22.83
C GLN A 18 -7.32 5.47 22.52
N TYR A 19 -8.55 5.78 22.90
CA TYR A 19 -9.15 7.10 22.76
C TYR A 19 -8.35 8.16 23.52
N ALA A 20 -8.05 7.93 24.81
CA ALA A 20 -7.25 8.84 25.63
C ALA A 20 -5.85 9.04 25.02
N ARG A 21 -5.20 7.96 24.62
CA ARG A 21 -3.88 7.99 23.97
C ARG A 21 -3.87 8.83 22.68
N LEU A 22 -4.89 8.70 21.85
CA LEU A 22 -5.01 9.48 20.61
C LEU A 22 -5.34 10.94 20.90
N LYS A 23 -6.19 11.22 21.88
CA LYS A 23 -6.53 12.57 22.30
C LYS A 23 -5.31 13.36 22.79
N ASP A 24 -4.40 12.70 23.50
CA ASP A 24 -3.15 13.33 23.99
C ASP A 24 -2.13 13.54 22.85
N LYS A 25 -2.21 12.75 21.79
CA LYS A 25 -1.22 12.75 20.70
C LYS A 25 -1.57 13.69 19.55
N LEU A 26 -2.83 13.75 19.16
CA LEU A 26 -3.31 14.46 17.97
C LEU A 26 -3.54 15.95 18.28
N SER A 27 -3.45 16.80 17.25
CA SER A 27 -3.97 18.16 17.36
C SER A 27 -5.49 18.15 17.58
N TYR A 28 -6.05 19.23 18.07
CA TYR A 28 -7.49 19.35 18.30
C TYR A 28 -8.27 19.11 16.99
N GLU A 29 -7.82 19.71 15.88
CA GLU A 29 -8.46 19.60 14.56
C GLU A 29 -8.41 18.16 14.03
N GLU A 30 -7.25 17.51 14.14
CA GLU A 30 -7.10 16.11 13.73
C GLU A 30 -8.00 15.20 14.57
N PHE A 31 -7.97 15.35 15.89
CA PHE A 31 -8.75 14.50 16.79
C PHE A 31 -10.26 14.68 16.58
N TYR A 32 -10.72 15.91 16.38
CA TYR A 32 -12.13 16.21 16.17
C TYR A 32 -12.72 15.49 14.94
N LEU A 33 -11.95 15.32 13.87
CA LEU A 33 -12.39 14.58 12.69
C LEU A 33 -12.73 13.12 13.01
N PHE A 34 -11.99 12.49 13.92
CA PHE A 34 -12.26 11.11 14.35
C PHE A 34 -13.37 11.08 15.41
N GLU A 35 -13.30 11.97 16.41
CA GLU A 35 -14.26 12.02 17.50
C GLU A 35 -15.70 12.31 17.04
N SER A 36 -15.84 13.09 15.96
CA SER A 36 -17.15 13.40 15.36
C SER A 36 -17.85 12.19 14.73
N ARG A 37 -17.15 11.08 14.55
CA ARG A 37 -17.72 9.84 14.01
C ARG A 37 -18.29 8.96 15.12
N ALA A 38 -19.57 8.61 14.98
CA ALA A 38 -20.26 7.75 15.94
C ALA A 38 -19.64 6.34 16.07
N ASP A 39 -18.92 5.87 15.04
CA ASP A 39 -18.29 4.56 14.99
C ASP A 39 -16.83 4.55 15.51
N PHE A 40 -16.27 5.71 15.91
CA PHE A 40 -14.86 5.83 16.28
C PHE A 40 -14.46 4.91 17.46
N LYS A 41 -15.16 5.00 18.58
CA LYS A 41 -14.87 4.14 19.74
C LYS A 41 -15.08 2.65 19.44
N PHE A 42 -16.06 2.34 18.59
CA PHE A 42 -16.31 0.97 18.16
C PHE A 42 -15.11 0.36 17.44
N VAL A 43 -14.52 1.07 16.48
CA VAL A 43 -13.37 0.56 15.75
C VAL A 43 -12.09 0.54 16.60
N LEU A 44 -11.93 1.47 17.55
CA LEU A 44 -10.83 1.44 18.51
C LEU A 44 -10.90 0.21 19.43
N ALA A 45 -12.12 -0.22 19.80
CA ALA A 45 -12.32 -1.43 20.60
C ALA A 45 -11.92 -2.72 19.87
N LEU A 46 -11.99 -2.73 18.53
CA LEU A 46 -11.85 -3.93 17.72
C LEU A 46 -10.52 -4.04 16.97
N SER A 47 -9.76 -2.93 16.88
CA SER A 47 -8.58 -2.92 16.03
C SER A 47 -7.46 -2.01 16.54
N ASP A 48 -6.46 -2.63 17.15
CA ASP A 48 -5.18 -1.97 17.46
C ASP A 48 -4.47 -1.46 16.20
N PHE A 49 -4.69 -2.10 15.07
CA PHE A 49 -4.12 -1.65 13.80
C PHE A 49 -4.62 -0.27 13.42
N ILE A 50 -5.93 -0.01 13.55
CA ILE A 50 -6.53 1.31 13.29
C ILE A 50 -5.96 2.34 14.26
N ALA A 51 -6.02 2.07 15.56
CA ALA A 51 -5.51 2.98 16.59
C ALA A 51 -4.03 3.33 16.40
N ASN A 52 -3.18 2.32 16.18
CA ASN A 52 -1.75 2.51 15.95
C ASN A 52 -1.44 3.21 14.62
N THR A 53 -2.27 3.04 13.60
CA THR A 53 -2.10 3.74 12.32
C THR A 53 -2.41 5.23 12.47
N ILE A 54 -3.51 5.58 13.13
CA ILE A 54 -3.86 6.98 13.45
C ILE A 54 -2.77 7.63 14.30
N PHE A 55 -2.29 6.92 15.33
CA PHE A 55 -1.21 7.41 16.19
C PHE A 55 0.08 7.73 15.44
N SER A 56 0.45 6.86 14.47
CA SER A 56 1.70 6.98 13.72
C SER A 56 1.62 8.00 12.57
N TYR A 57 0.44 8.17 11.96
CA TYR A 57 0.21 8.98 10.76
C TYR A 57 -1.05 9.84 10.90
N PRO A 58 -1.12 10.71 11.94
CA PRO A 58 -2.35 11.44 12.25
C PRO A 58 -2.83 12.33 11.09
N LYS A 59 -1.93 13.06 10.44
CA LYS A 59 -2.27 13.97 9.33
C LYS A 59 -2.85 13.23 8.13
N GLU A 60 -2.17 12.16 7.70
CA GLU A 60 -2.58 11.36 6.55
C GLU A 60 -3.94 10.67 6.82
N CYS A 61 -4.13 10.14 8.03
CA CYS A 61 -5.39 9.54 8.43
C CYS A 61 -6.52 10.58 8.52
N ALA A 62 -6.27 11.74 9.12
CA ALA A 62 -7.23 12.83 9.20
C ALA A 62 -7.64 13.34 7.80
N THR A 63 -6.68 13.48 6.88
CA THR A 63 -6.94 13.85 5.48
C THR A 63 -7.87 12.85 4.80
N LEU A 64 -7.65 11.53 4.99
CA LEU A 64 -8.51 10.50 4.43
C LEU A 64 -9.93 10.54 5.03
N VAL A 65 -10.07 10.77 6.33
CA VAL A 65 -11.39 10.92 6.95
C VAL A 65 -12.10 12.17 6.43
N ALA A 66 -11.41 13.30 6.38
CA ALA A 66 -11.96 14.57 5.87
C ALA A 66 -12.38 14.50 4.40
N SER A 67 -11.71 13.68 3.58
CA SER A 67 -12.08 13.46 2.17
C SER A 67 -13.33 12.58 1.98
N GLY A 68 -13.93 12.04 3.04
CA GLY A 68 -15.06 11.13 2.97
C GLY A 68 -14.69 9.69 2.58
N ALA A 69 -13.40 9.31 2.67
CA ALA A 69 -12.92 7.98 2.27
C ALA A 69 -13.63 6.83 3.00
N LEU A 70 -14.04 7.05 4.26
CA LEU A 70 -14.76 6.03 5.05
C LEU A 70 -16.15 5.71 4.52
N ASP A 71 -16.78 6.65 3.83
CA ASP A 71 -18.16 6.53 3.36
C ASP A 71 -18.24 6.36 1.83
N SER A 72 -17.10 6.44 1.13
CA SER A 72 -17.03 6.39 -0.34
C SER A 72 -17.23 4.97 -0.89
N ALA A 73 -18.23 4.77 -1.73
CA ALA A 73 -18.42 3.51 -2.48
C ALA A 73 -17.30 3.26 -3.52
N HIS A 74 -16.55 4.30 -3.89
CA HIS A 74 -15.47 4.25 -4.90
C HIS A 74 -14.07 4.32 -4.29
N PHE A 75 -13.92 3.92 -3.02
CA PHE A 75 -12.64 4.05 -2.34
C PHE A 75 -11.54 3.19 -3.00
N ALA A 76 -11.86 1.97 -3.42
CA ALA A 76 -10.92 1.09 -4.13
C ALA A 76 -10.40 1.72 -5.44
N GLU A 77 -11.28 2.34 -6.22
CA GLU A 77 -10.94 2.98 -7.50
C GLU A 77 -9.99 4.18 -7.32
N SER A 78 -10.02 4.83 -6.15
CA SER A 78 -9.15 5.96 -5.82
C SER A 78 -7.70 5.56 -5.48
N HIS A 79 -7.38 4.25 -5.38
CA HIS A 79 -6.03 3.82 -4.96
C HIS A 79 -4.98 4.25 -5.98
N LYS A 80 -5.23 4.07 -7.26
CA LYS A 80 -4.29 4.41 -8.33
C LYS A 80 -3.89 5.88 -8.31
N SER A 81 -4.87 6.78 -8.40
CA SER A 81 -4.62 8.23 -8.41
C SER A 81 -3.91 8.71 -7.15
N ALA A 82 -4.34 8.23 -5.98
CA ALA A 82 -3.70 8.58 -4.72
C ALA A 82 -2.25 8.10 -4.61
N ILE A 83 -1.93 6.90 -5.14
CA ILE A 83 -0.57 6.36 -5.15
C ILE A 83 0.30 7.14 -6.14
N GLU A 84 -0.20 7.47 -7.34
CA GLU A 84 0.52 8.25 -8.34
C GLU A 84 0.85 9.66 -7.85
N GLU A 85 -0.08 10.31 -7.15
CA GLU A 85 0.11 11.64 -6.56
C GLU A 85 1.12 11.62 -5.40
N TYR A 86 0.99 10.65 -4.49
CA TYR A 86 1.81 10.57 -3.29
C TYR A 86 3.23 10.07 -3.56
N ILE A 87 3.39 9.14 -4.52
CA ILE A 87 4.67 8.53 -4.90
C ILE A 87 5.12 9.09 -6.25
N THR A 88 5.91 10.15 -6.23
CA THR A 88 6.42 10.82 -7.44
C THR A 88 7.66 10.11 -8.00
N ASP A 89 8.01 10.38 -9.26
CA ASP A 89 9.15 9.76 -9.97
C ASP A 89 10.53 10.18 -9.44
N LYS A 90 10.61 11.30 -8.69
CA LYS A 90 11.86 11.92 -8.24
C LYS A 90 12.24 11.61 -6.80
N LEU A 91 11.54 10.68 -6.14
CA LEU A 91 11.82 10.32 -4.76
C LEU A 91 13.19 9.65 -4.61
N SER A 92 13.88 9.96 -3.51
CA SER A 92 15.02 9.17 -3.05
C SER A 92 14.55 7.75 -2.67
N GLU A 93 15.46 6.78 -2.63
CA GLU A 93 15.12 5.43 -2.18
C GLU A 93 14.57 5.42 -0.76
N PHE A 94 15.14 6.23 0.12
CA PHE A 94 14.68 6.38 1.50
C PHE A 94 13.25 6.93 1.57
N ASP A 95 12.96 8.01 0.85
CA ASP A 95 11.63 8.61 0.83
C ASP A 95 10.60 7.70 0.17
N LEU A 96 10.99 6.98 -0.87
CA LEU A 96 10.14 5.99 -1.54
C LEU A 96 9.74 4.88 -0.56
N LYS A 97 10.71 4.28 0.15
CA LYS A 97 10.44 3.26 1.18
C LYS A 97 9.48 3.75 2.25
N LYS A 98 9.68 4.97 2.74
CA LYS A 98 8.80 5.59 3.74
C LYS A 98 7.40 5.80 3.21
N ARG A 99 7.26 6.46 2.04
CA ARG A 99 5.94 6.78 1.45
C ARG A 99 5.14 5.53 1.07
N LEU A 100 5.80 4.47 0.59
CA LEU A 100 5.14 3.19 0.31
C LEU A 100 4.46 2.60 1.56
N ARG A 101 5.12 2.68 2.71
CA ARG A 101 4.56 2.18 3.98
C ARG A 101 3.43 3.05 4.49
N VAL A 102 3.60 4.35 4.44
CA VAL A 102 2.56 5.31 4.85
C VAL A 102 1.29 5.09 4.04
N ILE A 103 1.39 5.12 2.70
CA ILE A 103 0.20 5.01 1.85
C ILE A 103 -0.48 3.65 1.98
N ARG A 104 0.31 2.56 2.01
CA ARG A 104 -0.25 1.21 2.24
C ARG A 104 -0.99 1.15 3.56
N ARG A 105 -0.38 1.65 4.65
CA ARG A 105 -0.92 1.51 6.00
C ARG A 105 -2.16 2.38 6.23
N THR A 106 -2.14 3.62 5.77
CA THR A 106 -3.27 4.55 5.94
C THR A 106 -4.47 4.14 5.09
N ARG A 107 -4.27 3.65 3.86
CA ARG A 107 -5.38 3.16 3.04
C ARG A 107 -5.92 1.83 3.54
N ALA A 108 -5.07 0.92 4.02
CA ALA A 108 -5.50 -0.31 4.66
C ALA A 108 -6.28 -0.05 5.97
N MET A 109 -5.97 1.03 6.69
CA MET A 109 -6.74 1.47 7.86
C MET A 109 -8.18 1.86 7.48
N VAL A 110 -8.37 2.59 6.38
CA VAL A 110 -9.72 2.91 5.88
C VAL A 110 -10.47 1.64 5.48
N ILE A 111 -9.82 0.71 4.78
CA ILE A 111 -10.44 -0.58 4.41
C ILE A 111 -10.87 -1.35 5.66
N ALA A 112 -10.00 -1.44 6.68
CA ALA A 112 -10.30 -2.12 7.93
C ALA A 112 -11.45 -1.44 8.71
N TRP A 113 -11.50 -0.12 8.72
CA TRP A 113 -12.59 0.63 9.34
C TRP A 113 -13.93 0.32 8.67
N ARG A 114 -13.99 0.39 7.34
CA ARG A 114 -15.19 0.10 6.54
C ARG A 114 -15.67 -1.35 6.70
N ASP A 115 -14.73 -2.31 6.80
CA ASP A 115 -15.02 -3.72 7.10
C ASP A 115 -15.66 -3.88 8.47
N LEU A 116 -15.02 -3.37 9.52
CA LEU A 116 -15.49 -3.49 10.90
C LEU A 116 -16.86 -2.86 11.11
N THR A 117 -17.13 -1.72 10.46
CA THR A 117 -18.42 -1.03 10.54
C THR A 117 -19.49 -1.65 9.64
N GLY A 118 -19.11 -2.53 8.71
CA GLY A 118 -20.01 -3.17 7.75
C GLY A 118 -20.45 -2.24 6.62
N VAL A 119 -19.72 -1.16 6.39
CA VAL A 119 -19.91 -0.27 5.23
C VAL A 119 -19.44 -0.95 3.94
N ALA A 120 -18.34 -1.69 4.01
CA ALA A 120 -17.84 -2.50 2.90
C ALA A 120 -18.31 -3.97 3.02
N SER A 121 -18.64 -4.60 1.89
CA SER A 121 -18.80 -6.05 1.80
C SER A 121 -17.45 -6.75 1.84
N ILE A 122 -17.45 -8.06 2.13
CA ILE A 122 -16.20 -8.84 2.12
C ILE A 122 -15.52 -8.84 0.75
N ASP A 123 -16.29 -8.88 -0.34
CA ASP A 123 -15.78 -8.84 -1.70
C ASP A 123 -15.14 -7.46 -2.01
N GLU A 124 -15.74 -6.38 -1.52
CA GLU A 124 -15.16 -5.03 -1.61
C GLU A 124 -13.85 -4.93 -0.82
N VAL A 125 -13.78 -5.52 0.37
CA VAL A 125 -12.56 -5.55 1.19
C VAL A 125 -11.43 -6.27 0.46
N PHE A 126 -11.68 -7.47 -0.07
CA PHE A 126 -10.68 -8.25 -0.81
C PHE A 126 -10.23 -7.55 -2.10
N SER A 127 -11.18 -7.05 -2.88
CA SER A 127 -10.90 -6.29 -4.09
C SER A 127 -10.08 -5.03 -3.79
N SER A 128 -10.47 -4.26 -2.77
CA SER A 128 -9.77 -3.04 -2.39
C SER A 128 -8.33 -3.30 -1.92
N LEU A 129 -8.10 -4.36 -1.14
CA LEU A 129 -6.75 -4.77 -0.72
C LEU A 129 -5.91 -5.24 -1.91
N SER A 130 -6.50 -5.98 -2.86
CA SER A 130 -5.81 -6.45 -4.05
C SER A 130 -5.40 -5.30 -4.96
N ILE A 131 -6.32 -4.38 -5.27
CA ILE A 131 -6.03 -3.18 -6.08
C ILE A 131 -4.96 -2.31 -5.41
N LEU A 132 -5.05 -2.11 -4.09
CA LEU A 132 -4.05 -1.35 -3.34
C LEU A 132 -2.64 -1.97 -3.50
N ALA A 133 -2.54 -3.29 -3.39
CA ALA A 133 -1.28 -4.00 -3.54
C ALA A 133 -0.73 -3.92 -4.97
N GLU A 134 -1.57 -4.16 -5.97
CA GLU A 134 -1.23 -4.07 -7.39
C GLU A 134 -0.68 -2.67 -7.74
N GLU A 135 -1.39 -1.62 -7.39
CA GLU A 135 -0.99 -0.25 -7.72
C GLU A 135 0.32 0.16 -7.01
N ILE A 136 0.52 -0.29 -5.76
CA ILE A 136 1.79 -0.07 -5.05
C ILE A 136 2.95 -0.81 -5.74
N VAL A 137 2.76 -2.07 -6.13
CA VAL A 137 3.78 -2.87 -6.85
C VAL A 137 4.13 -2.21 -8.18
N LEU A 138 3.12 -1.92 -9.01
CA LEU A 138 3.31 -1.31 -10.34
C LEU A 138 3.99 0.06 -10.23
N ARG A 139 3.59 0.88 -9.27
CA ARG A 139 4.22 2.19 -9.05
C ARG A 139 5.68 2.06 -8.60
N THR A 140 5.98 1.09 -7.72
CA THR A 140 7.34 0.83 -7.26
C THR A 140 8.22 0.37 -8.41
N LEU A 141 7.76 -0.54 -9.26
CA LEU A 141 8.47 -1.01 -10.46
C LEU A 141 8.75 0.14 -11.43
N LYS A 142 7.75 1.01 -11.67
CA LYS A 142 7.88 2.17 -12.56
C LYS A 142 8.95 3.13 -12.06
N VAL A 143 8.93 3.53 -10.79
CA VAL A 143 9.91 4.45 -10.21
C VAL A 143 11.31 3.82 -10.23
N THR A 144 11.43 2.55 -9.87
CA THR A 144 12.70 1.80 -9.92
C THR A 144 13.28 1.74 -11.32
N ARG A 145 12.44 1.47 -12.33
CA ARG A 145 12.85 1.48 -13.74
C ARG A 145 13.40 2.84 -14.17
N LEU A 146 12.69 3.92 -13.84
CA LEU A 146 13.12 5.28 -14.18
C LEU A 146 14.47 5.62 -13.53
N GLN A 147 14.71 5.19 -12.29
CA GLN A 147 16.01 5.40 -11.62
C GLN A 147 17.14 4.64 -12.30
N LEU A 148 16.91 3.40 -12.77
CA LEU A 148 17.91 2.60 -13.47
C LEU A 148 18.16 3.09 -14.90
N ASN A 149 17.14 3.60 -15.58
CA ASN A 149 17.28 4.16 -16.93
C ASN A 149 18.28 5.29 -17.02
N ASN A 150 18.40 6.10 -15.97
CA ASN A 150 19.36 7.22 -15.94
C ASN A 150 20.82 6.74 -16.09
N ALA A 151 21.15 5.57 -15.57
CA ALA A 151 22.51 5.02 -15.59
C ALA A 151 22.73 4.05 -16.76
N TYR A 152 21.76 3.20 -17.04
CA TYR A 152 21.93 2.03 -17.93
C TYR A 152 21.16 2.15 -19.25
N GLY A 153 20.36 3.20 -19.45
CA GLY A 153 19.38 3.27 -20.54
C GLY A 153 18.21 2.30 -20.32
N ASP A 154 17.22 2.35 -21.19
CA ASP A 154 16.05 1.46 -21.08
C ASP A 154 16.21 0.21 -21.97
N ALA A 155 15.52 -0.86 -21.61
CA ALA A 155 15.29 -1.99 -22.48
C ALA A 155 14.26 -1.59 -23.53
N LEU A 156 14.69 -1.50 -24.79
CA LEU A 156 13.84 -1.09 -25.91
C LEU A 156 13.47 -2.28 -26.79
N GLY A 157 12.24 -2.27 -27.27
CA GLY A 157 11.76 -3.20 -28.25
C GLY A 157 12.34 -2.93 -29.65
N VAL A 158 12.05 -3.81 -30.60
CA VAL A 158 12.43 -3.66 -32.02
C VAL A 158 11.80 -2.42 -32.65
N ASP A 159 10.70 -1.95 -32.11
CA ASP A 159 9.99 -0.72 -32.49
C ASP A 159 10.56 0.55 -31.82
N GLY A 160 11.63 0.42 -31.04
CA GLY A 160 12.26 1.52 -30.30
C GLY A 160 11.49 1.97 -29.06
N LYS A 161 10.38 1.34 -28.70
CA LYS A 161 9.61 1.66 -27.51
C LYS A 161 10.12 0.91 -26.27
N PRO A 162 9.91 1.44 -25.07
CA PRO A 162 10.22 0.71 -23.84
C PRO A 162 9.56 -0.65 -23.79
N MET A 163 10.36 -1.70 -23.61
CA MET A 163 9.87 -3.08 -23.50
C MET A 163 9.05 -3.26 -22.22
N PRO A 164 7.87 -3.87 -22.27
CA PRO A 164 7.07 -4.12 -21.07
C PRO A 164 7.75 -5.14 -20.15
N LEU A 165 7.68 -4.91 -18.85
CA LEU A 165 7.88 -5.91 -17.82
C LEU A 165 6.49 -6.42 -17.40
N LEU A 166 6.13 -7.60 -17.85
CA LEU A 166 4.87 -8.25 -17.47
C LEU A 166 4.96 -8.68 -16.01
N THR A 167 3.95 -8.32 -15.23
CA THR A 167 3.85 -8.69 -13.83
C THR A 167 2.57 -9.48 -13.62
N LEU A 168 2.70 -10.71 -13.17
CA LEU A 168 1.59 -11.62 -12.91
C LEU A 168 1.46 -11.82 -11.40
N GLY A 169 0.33 -11.44 -10.82
CA GLY A 169 -0.06 -11.82 -9.47
C GLY A 169 -0.53 -13.26 -9.44
N MET A 170 -0.05 -14.01 -8.46
CA MET A 170 -0.45 -15.40 -8.24
C MET A 170 -1.23 -15.54 -6.93
N GLY A 171 -1.74 -16.74 -6.66
CA GLY A 171 -2.44 -17.04 -5.41
C GLY A 171 -3.59 -16.07 -5.14
N LYS A 172 -3.67 -15.55 -3.92
CA LYS A 172 -4.75 -14.64 -3.50
C LYS A 172 -4.75 -13.31 -4.25
N LEU A 173 -3.56 -12.78 -4.61
CA LEU A 173 -3.48 -11.57 -5.40
C LEU A 173 -4.04 -11.80 -6.80
N GLY A 174 -3.66 -12.89 -7.47
CA GLY A 174 -4.17 -13.23 -8.79
C GLY A 174 -5.67 -13.52 -8.83
N GLY A 175 -6.24 -14.01 -7.72
CA GLY A 175 -7.68 -14.22 -7.55
C GLY A 175 -8.46 -12.98 -7.14
N GLY A 176 -7.79 -11.85 -6.83
CA GLY A 176 -8.45 -10.67 -6.30
C GLY A 176 -8.96 -10.85 -4.84
N GLU A 177 -8.38 -11.80 -4.11
CA GLU A 177 -8.82 -12.22 -2.77
C GLU A 177 -7.77 -11.93 -1.69
N LEU A 178 -7.00 -10.86 -1.88
CA LEU A 178 -5.94 -10.52 -0.93
C LEU A 178 -6.53 -10.14 0.43
N ASN A 179 -5.90 -10.63 1.51
CA ASN A 179 -6.25 -10.20 2.88
C ASN A 179 -5.15 -9.31 3.49
N PHE A 180 -5.42 -8.74 4.68
CA PHE A 180 -4.51 -7.78 5.35
C PHE A 180 -3.09 -8.31 5.62
N SER A 181 -2.91 -9.63 5.75
CA SER A 181 -1.63 -10.26 6.11
C SER A 181 -1.05 -11.14 5.01
N SER A 182 -1.62 -11.14 3.81
CA SER A 182 -1.14 -11.96 2.70
C SER A 182 0.25 -11.53 2.22
N ASP A 183 1.03 -12.53 1.81
CA ASP A 183 2.21 -12.33 0.99
C ASP A 183 1.79 -12.09 -0.46
N LEU A 184 2.65 -11.46 -1.23
CA LEU A 184 2.44 -11.25 -2.68
C LEU A 184 3.32 -12.23 -3.44
N ASP A 185 2.68 -13.19 -4.10
CA ASP A 185 3.33 -14.14 -5.02
C ASP A 185 3.35 -13.52 -6.41
N LEU A 186 4.54 -13.22 -6.95
CA LEU A 186 4.70 -12.50 -8.21
C LEU A 186 5.60 -13.26 -9.19
N ILE A 187 5.17 -13.31 -10.45
CA ILE A 187 5.97 -13.74 -11.59
C ILE A 187 6.24 -12.55 -12.51
N PHE A 188 7.47 -12.47 -13.02
CA PHE A 188 7.87 -11.44 -13.96
C PHE A 188 8.34 -12.06 -15.26
N ALA A 189 7.91 -11.48 -16.38
CA ALA A 189 8.33 -11.89 -17.71
C ALA A 189 8.58 -10.67 -18.60
N TYR A 190 9.45 -10.85 -19.60
CA TYR A 190 9.71 -9.87 -20.65
C TYR A 190 9.79 -10.56 -22.02
N PRO A 191 9.47 -9.87 -23.13
CA PRO A 191 9.24 -10.53 -24.42
C PRO A 191 10.47 -11.22 -25.03
N TYR A 192 11.65 -10.61 -24.98
CA TYR A 192 12.87 -11.15 -25.61
C TYR A 192 14.15 -10.53 -25.07
N ASP A 193 15.26 -11.23 -25.30
CA ASP A 193 16.59 -10.79 -24.89
C ASP A 193 17.13 -9.68 -25.80
N GLY A 194 18.06 -8.91 -25.26
CA GLY A 194 18.75 -7.81 -25.92
C GLY A 194 19.61 -7.04 -24.93
N GLU A 195 20.01 -5.82 -25.31
CA GLU A 195 20.82 -4.96 -24.46
C GLU A 195 20.22 -3.56 -24.36
N THR A 196 20.36 -2.93 -23.18
CA THR A 196 20.07 -1.52 -22.99
C THR A 196 21.17 -0.66 -23.64
N LYS A 197 20.84 0.60 -23.99
CA LYS A 197 21.82 1.55 -24.56
C LYS A 197 22.06 2.69 -23.57
N GLY A 198 22.78 2.39 -22.49
CA GLY A 198 23.09 3.35 -21.44
C GLY A 198 24.31 4.22 -21.74
N LYS A 199 24.38 5.38 -21.10
CA LYS A 199 25.52 6.30 -21.20
C LYS A 199 26.75 5.78 -20.45
N THR A 200 26.57 5.05 -19.38
CA THR A 200 27.65 4.56 -18.51
C THR A 200 28.04 3.13 -18.83
N ARG A 201 27.04 2.27 -18.98
CA ARG A 201 27.21 0.83 -19.25
C ARG A 201 25.93 0.27 -19.84
N SER A 202 26.04 -0.62 -20.81
CA SER A 202 24.91 -1.46 -21.27
C SER A 202 24.71 -2.66 -20.34
N LEU A 203 23.48 -3.10 -20.20
CA LEU A 203 23.11 -4.31 -19.49
C LEU A 203 22.31 -5.21 -20.45
N SER A 204 22.42 -6.53 -20.31
CA SER A 204 21.46 -7.42 -20.94
C SER A 204 20.04 -7.13 -20.39
N HIS A 205 19.00 -7.38 -21.21
CA HIS A 205 17.61 -7.19 -20.75
C HIS A 205 17.33 -8.04 -19.52
N LYS A 206 17.86 -9.25 -19.44
CA LYS A 206 17.78 -10.12 -18.27
C LYS A 206 18.36 -9.43 -17.01
N GLU A 207 19.57 -8.90 -17.11
CA GLU A 207 20.22 -8.22 -15.98
C GLU A 207 19.45 -6.95 -15.59
N PHE A 208 19.00 -6.17 -16.56
CA PHE A 208 18.24 -4.94 -16.35
C PHE A 208 16.92 -5.20 -15.60
N PHE A 209 16.10 -6.13 -16.10
CA PHE A 209 14.83 -6.47 -15.46
C PHE A 209 15.02 -7.16 -14.11
N THR A 210 16.02 -8.04 -13.98
CA THR A 210 16.36 -8.65 -12.69
C THR A 210 16.68 -7.58 -11.63
N ARG A 211 17.46 -6.55 -11.98
CA ARG A 211 17.78 -5.45 -11.07
C ARG A 211 16.54 -4.64 -10.69
N ILE A 212 15.63 -4.37 -11.63
CA ILE A 212 14.36 -3.69 -11.35
C ILE A 212 13.55 -4.48 -10.32
N VAL A 213 13.34 -5.78 -10.60
CA VAL A 213 12.51 -6.65 -9.74
C VAL A 213 13.12 -6.79 -8.35
N GLN A 214 14.42 -7.10 -8.26
CA GLN A 214 15.10 -7.25 -6.96
C GLN A 214 15.06 -5.97 -6.13
N ARG A 215 15.34 -4.82 -6.76
CA ARG A 215 15.32 -3.54 -6.06
C ARG A 215 13.90 -3.16 -5.61
N ALA A 216 12.90 -3.36 -6.45
CA ALA A 216 11.50 -3.13 -6.08
C ALA A 216 11.04 -4.06 -4.95
N ALA A 217 11.37 -5.36 -5.04
CA ALA A 217 11.05 -6.33 -3.99
C ALA A 217 11.71 -5.95 -2.65
N ASN A 218 12.97 -5.55 -2.65
CA ASN A 218 13.66 -5.07 -1.45
C ASN A 218 12.99 -3.82 -0.87
N MET A 219 12.62 -2.84 -1.72
CA MET A 219 11.90 -1.64 -1.25
C MET A 219 10.60 -1.97 -0.54
N LEU A 220 9.87 -2.99 -1.01
CA LEU A 220 8.59 -3.42 -0.44
C LEU A 220 8.78 -4.29 0.80
N SER A 221 9.79 -5.17 0.83
CA SER A 221 9.97 -6.20 1.87
C SER A 221 10.91 -5.82 3.00
N ASP A 222 11.79 -4.82 2.81
CA ASP A 222 12.74 -4.41 3.85
C ASP A 222 12.01 -3.95 5.10
N LYS A 223 12.46 -4.44 6.26
CA LYS A 223 11.97 -3.96 7.56
C LYS A 223 12.58 -2.59 7.86
N THR A 224 11.72 -1.63 8.14
CA THR A 224 12.09 -0.32 8.66
C THR A 224 11.47 -0.12 10.05
N VAL A 225 11.61 1.05 10.65
CA VAL A 225 10.89 1.40 11.88
C VAL A 225 9.36 1.31 11.71
N ASP A 226 8.87 1.48 10.47
CA ASP A 226 7.46 1.36 10.09
C ASP A 226 7.08 -0.05 9.63
N THR A 227 7.90 -1.05 9.90
CA THR A 227 7.78 -2.43 9.42
C THR A 227 8.06 -2.59 7.91
N PHE A 228 7.55 -3.65 7.26
CA PHE A 228 7.62 -3.84 5.80
C PHE A 228 6.34 -3.30 5.14
N CYS A 229 6.42 -3.00 3.84
CA CYS A 229 5.23 -2.67 3.05
C CYS A 229 4.45 -3.93 2.71
N PHE A 230 5.09 -4.87 2.00
CA PHE A 230 4.58 -6.21 1.69
C PHE A 230 5.70 -7.25 1.79
N ARG A 231 5.35 -8.47 2.14
CA ARG A 231 6.23 -9.61 1.91
C ARG A 231 6.06 -10.07 0.48
N ILE A 232 7.16 -10.09 -0.27
CA ILE A 232 7.17 -10.48 -1.68
C ILE A 232 7.78 -11.88 -1.79
N ASP A 233 7.07 -12.82 -2.41
CA ASP A 233 7.60 -14.12 -2.76
C ASP A 233 7.87 -14.20 -4.27
N LEU A 234 9.14 -14.40 -4.62
CA LEU A 234 9.63 -14.56 -5.99
C LEU A 234 10.07 -15.99 -6.30
N ARG A 235 9.84 -16.93 -5.37
CA ARG A 235 10.34 -18.31 -5.46
C ARG A 235 9.45 -19.21 -6.29
N LEU A 236 8.69 -18.67 -7.21
CA LEU A 236 7.92 -19.47 -8.14
C LEU A 236 8.87 -20.26 -9.03
N ARG A 237 8.88 -21.55 -8.82
CA ARG A 237 9.69 -22.48 -9.64
C ARG A 237 9.03 -22.61 -10.99
N PRO A 238 9.82 -22.67 -12.10
CA PRO A 238 9.29 -23.02 -13.39
C PRO A 238 8.72 -24.43 -13.41
#